data_b2866c33783531817338b8d904f970f9
#
_entry.id   b2866c33783531817338b8d904f970f9
#
_cell.length_a   1.000
_cell.length_b   1.000
_cell.length_c   1.000
_cell.angle_alpha   90.00
_cell.angle_beta   90.00
_cell.angle_gamma   90.00
#
_symmetry.space_group_name_H-M   'P 1'
#
loop_
_entity.id
_entity.type
_entity.pdbx_description
1 polymer ?
#
loop_
_entity_poly.entity_id
_entity_poly.type
_entity_poly.pdbx_seq_one_letter_code
_entity_poly.pdbx_strand_id
1 'polypeptide(L)'
;MKNIEWKHLRGLHQLYLEGRTKLKIFRNDYINTVLLNQRKLIRFKTGNHSIIEATDRYKAFYELNFLETFNYYNTFFEKSGIENNAKKSFTEEDLKALMFIYYNKQELKEKLTTQKKFSAQVFKNQNSKYLENKLSLKNAVLDLLEIEYFPEKDPKNKQWRLVVDCLNPKVIVLCENLDCLKVPLEYKKNNIELWYVGGNNTKPLLDIPQEKLQLPIYYFCDWDFNGLKIYSQVKQIFKEKDKNIQIIEPLNNAKKLPVDVDHHKSKWKQKTFSGLIKDDFNKRQID
;
A
#
# COMPACT_ATOMS: atom_id res chain seq x y z
N MET A 1 26.52 23.08 0.03
CA MET A 1 25.64 22.60 -1.08
C MET A 1 24.35 23.38 -1.11
N LYS A 2 23.86 23.77 -2.29
CA LYS A 2 22.71 24.69 -2.43
C LYS A 2 21.36 24.09 -1.97
N ASN A 3 21.26 22.79 -1.70
CA ASN A 3 20.06 22.01 -1.32
C ASN A 3 18.73 22.55 -1.87
N ILE A 4 18.71 22.83 -3.18
CA ILE A 4 17.59 23.46 -3.88
C ILE A 4 16.70 22.36 -4.47
N GLU A 5 15.43 22.33 -4.04
CA GLU A 5 14.42 21.43 -4.58
C GLU A 5 13.84 22.01 -5.88
N TRP A 6 13.19 21.17 -6.67
CA TRP A 6 12.55 21.55 -7.93
C TRP A 6 11.60 22.77 -7.80
N LYS A 7 10.77 22.79 -6.76
CA LYS A 7 9.87 23.93 -6.49
C LYS A 7 10.61 25.26 -6.34
N HIS A 8 11.82 25.21 -5.77
CA HIS A 8 12.65 26.41 -5.61
C HIS A 8 13.25 26.83 -6.94
N LEU A 9 13.77 25.88 -7.76
CA LEU A 9 14.27 26.16 -9.11
C LEU A 9 13.18 26.79 -9.99
N ARG A 10 11.96 26.30 -9.93
CA ARG A 10 10.83 26.90 -10.64
C ARG A 10 10.53 28.32 -10.21
N GLY A 11 10.58 28.59 -8.92
CA GLY A 11 10.37 29.94 -8.40
C GLY A 11 11.49 30.89 -8.79
N LEU A 12 12.73 30.42 -8.82
CA LEU A 12 13.87 31.17 -9.32
C LEU A 12 13.76 31.43 -10.83
N HIS A 13 13.28 30.45 -11.60
CA HIS A 13 13.03 30.62 -13.04
C HIS A 13 11.90 31.61 -13.32
N GLN A 14 10.82 31.58 -12.55
CA GLN A 14 9.76 32.56 -12.65
C GLN A 14 10.27 34.00 -12.37
N LEU A 15 11.13 34.18 -11.37
CA LEU A 15 11.82 35.46 -11.12
C LEU A 15 12.67 35.91 -12.32
N TYR A 16 13.32 34.97 -13.00
CA TYR A 16 14.10 35.29 -14.20
C TYR A 16 13.25 35.75 -15.37
N LEU A 17 12.08 35.11 -15.59
CA LEU A 17 11.18 35.45 -16.70
C LEU A 17 10.32 36.69 -16.40
N GLU A 18 9.73 36.75 -15.22
CA GLU A 18 8.69 37.74 -14.88
C GLU A 18 9.18 38.85 -13.96
N GLY A 19 10.40 38.78 -13.46
CA GLY A 19 10.95 39.69 -12.46
C GLY A 19 10.34 39.56 -11.07
N ARG A 20 9.33 38.74 -10.88
CA ARG A 20 8.62 38.55 -9.61
C ARG A 20 8.06 37.12 -9.47
N THR A 21 7.85 36.66 -8.22
CA THR A 21 7.19 35.40 -7.93
C THR A 21 6.40 35.47 -6.61
N LYS A 22 5.32 34.67 -6.52
CA LYS A 22 4.56 34.39 -5.30
C LYS A 22 4.93 33.03 -4.68
N LEU A 23 5.80 32.27 -5.32
CA LEU A 23 6.24 30.98 -4.81
C LEU A 23 7.09 31.16 -3.56
N LYS A 24 6.85 30.33 -2.53
CA LYS A 24 7.50 30.45 -1.22
C LYS A 24 8.94 29.92 -1.24
N ILE A 25 9.81 30.52 -2.05
CA ILE A 25 11.20 30.08 -2.23
C ILE A 25 12.12 30.50 -1.08
N PHE A 26 11.79 31.54 -0.34
CA PHE A 26 12.59 32.07 0.76
C PHE A 26 12.75 31.13 1.96
N ARG A 27 11.96 30.03 2.04
CA ARG A 27 12.13 28.98 3.05
C ARG A 27 13.37 28.11 2.83
N ASN A 28 14.01 28.22 1.67
CA ASN A 28 15.27 27.55 1.39
C ASN A 28 16.42 28.40 1.95
N ASP A 29 17.27 27.80 2.77
CA ASP A 29 18.35 28.48 3.47
C ASP A 29 19.33 29.18 2.52
N TYR A 30 19.70 28.56 1.41
CA TYR A 30 20.57 29.18 0.42
C TYR A 30 19.94 30.42 -0.20
N ILE A 31 18.67 30.34 -0.58
CA ILE A 31 17.93 31.45 -1.18
C ILE A 31 17.80 32.60 -0.18
N ASN A 32 17.43 32.28 1.06
CA ASN A 32 17.30 33.29 2.11
C ASN A 32 18.65 33.93 2.48
N THR A 33 19.64 33.11 2.79
CA THR A 33 20.93 33.62 3.28
C THR A 33 21.72 34.28 2.15
N VAL A 34 21.89 33.60 1.02
CA VAL A 34 22.79 34.06 -0.03
C VAL A 34 22.12 35.05 -0.99
N LEU A 35 20.94 34.68 -1.55
CA LEU A 35 20.34 35.53 -2.59
C LEU A 35 19.66 36.76 -2.03
N LEU A 36 18.93 36.59 -0.91
CA LEU A 36 18.18 37.68 -0.29
C LEU A 36 19.11 38.57 0.56
N ASN A 37 19.83 38.01 1.55
CA ASN A 37 20.51 38.79 2.56
C ASN A 37 21.96 39.19 2.17
N GLN A 38 22.77 38.24 1.69
CA GLN A 38 24.18 38.53 1.40
C GLN A 38 24.37 39.25 0.05
N ARG A 39 23.85 38.65 -1.03
CA ARG A 39 24.07 39.19 -2.40
C ARG A 39 23.01 40.19 -2.83
N LYS A 40 21.89 40.29 -2.11
CA LYS A 40 20.76 41.19 -2.40
C LYS A 40 20.32 41.14 -3.86
N LEU A 41 20.26 39.91 -4.42
CA LEU A 41 19.80 39.62 -5.79
C LEU A 41 18.29 39.59 -5.93
N ILE A 42 17.62 39.33 -4.82
CA ILE A 42 16.16 39.33 -4.71
C ILE A 42 15.76 40.16 -3.49
N ARG A 43 14.52 40.65 -3.48
CA ARG A 43 13.97 41.40 -2.34
C ARG A 43 12.48 41.09 -2.18
N PHE A 44 11.93 41.36 -1.03
CA PHE A 44 10.48 41.43 -0.87
C PHE A 44 9.94 42.69 -1.50
N LYS A 45 8.76 42.59 -2.14
CA LYS A 45 8.05 43.74 -2.67
C LYS A 45 7.69 44.69 -1.54
N THR A 46 7.93 45.99 -1.71
CA THR A 46 7.51 47.02 -0.77
C THR A 46 5.98 46.94 -0.53
N GLY A 47 5.60 46.85 0.73
CA GLY A 47 4.19 46.76 1.13
C GLY A 47 3.54 45.36 0.95
N ASN A 48 4.25 44.39 0.38
CA ASN A 48 3.72 43.01 0.24
C ASN A 48 4.82 41.93 0.31
N HIS A 49 5.07 41.42 1.50
CA HIS A 49 6.09 40.37 1.76
C HIS A 49 5.74 39.00 1.18
N SER A 50 4.56 38.80 0.58
CA SER A 50 4.22 37.58 -0.12
C SER A 50 4.76 37.49 -1.55
N ILE A 51 5.26 38.61 -2.08
CA ILE A 51 5.85 38.74 -3.41
C ILE A 51 7.34 38.97 -3.28
N ILE A 52 8.12 38.20 -4.03
CA ILE A 52 9.56 38.38 -4.17
C ILE A 52 9.81 38.99 -5.54
N GLU A 53 10.71 39.97 -5.60
CA GLU A 53 11.12 40.67 -6.82
C GLU A 53 12.62 40.44 -7.08
N ALA A 54 12.97 40.28 -8.34
CA ALA A 54 14.34 40.26 -8.81
C ALA A 54 14.93 41.68 -8.84
N THR A 55 16.23 41.80 -8.55
CA THR A 55 17.00 43.04 -8.79
C THR A 55 17.66 42.96 -10.17
N ASP A 56 18.17 44.09 -10.69
CA ASP A 56 18.78 44.13 -12.03
C ASP A 56 19.95 43.15 -12.19
N ARG A 57 20.66 42.83 -11.12
CA ARG A 57 21.78 41.86 -11.13
C ARG A 57 21.35 40.42 -11.09
N TYR A 58 20.06 40.15 -10.85
CA TYR A 58 19.58 38.79 -10.69
C TYR A 58 19.65 37.98 -11.99
N LYS A 59 19.30 38.61 -13.12
CA LYS A 59 19.20 37.92 -14.43
C LYS A 59 20.52 37.26 -14.80
N ALA A 60 21.60 38.03 -14.82
CA ALA A 60 22.96 37.53 -15.16
C ALA A 60 23.42 36.45 -14.16
N PHE A 61 23.10 36.61 -12.88
CA PHE A 61 23.42 35.61 -11.87
C PHE A 61 22.65 34.30 -12.09
N TYR A 62 21.35 34.38 -12.44
CA TYR A 62 20.52 33.23 -12.69
C TYR A 62 21.01 32.45 -13.91
N GLU A 63 21.31 33.15 -14.99
CA GLU A 63 21.84 32.54 -16.23
C GLU A 63 23.12 31.73 -15.96
N LEU A 64 24.06 32.32 -15.22
CA LEU A 64 25.32 31.65 -14.89
C LEU A 64 25.16 30.45 -13.94
N ASN A 65 24.20 30.47 -13.01
CA ASN A 65 24.22 29.55 -11.87
C ASN A 65 23.07 28.50 -11.89
N PHE A 66 21.99 28.77 -12.63
CA PHE A 66 20.75 27.97 -12.52
C PHE A 66 20.08 27.64 -13.85
N LEU A 67 20.26 28.45 -14.90
CA LEU A 67 19.51 28.29 -16.15
C LEU A 67 19.76 26.94 -16.80
N GLU A 68 21.00 26.52 -16.90
CA GLU A 68 21.37 25.22 -17.47
C GLU A 68 20.73 24.06 -16.67
N THR A 69 20.85 24.09 -15.35
CA THR A 69 20.26 23.09 -14.46
C THR A 69 18.72 23.05 -14.57
N PHE A 70 18.11 24.24 -14.64
CA PHE A 70 16.67 24.30 -14.83
C PHE A 70 16.25 23.69 -16.16
N ASN A 71 16.86 24.08 -17.26
CA ASN A 71 16.55 23.57 -18.61
C ASN A 71 16.75 22.07 -18.70
N TYR A 72 17.81 21.54 -18.09
CA TYR A 72 18.09 20.11 -18.05
C TYR A 72 16.95 19.30 -17.42
N TYR A 73 16.50 19.70 -16.23
CA TYR A 73 15.41 19.00 -15.54
C TYR A 73 14.05 19.32 -16.16
N ASN A 74 13.82 20.52 -16.67
CA ASN A 74 12.57 20.87 -17.34
C ASN A 74 12.34 20.04 -18.61
N THR A 75 13.39 19.86 -19.41
CA THR A 75 13.34 18.96 -20.59
C THR A 75 13.03 17.53 -20.20
N PHE A 76 13.53 17.04 -19.06
CA PHE A 76 13.18 15.73 -18.55
C PHE A 76 11.67 15.63 -18.21
N PHE A 77 11.10 16.61 -17.52
CA PHE A 77 9.67 16.63 -17.23
C PHE A 77 8.81 16.64 -18.49
N GLU A 78 9.18 17.43 -19.50
CA GLU A 78 8.50 17.47 -20.79
C GLU A 78 8.50 16.13 -21.51
N LYS A 79 9.65 15.42 -21.50
CA LYS A 79 9.79 14.11 -22.15
C LYS A 79 9.14 12.98 -21.38
N SER A 80 9.16 13.03 -20.06
CA SER A 80 8.68 11.94 -19.19
C SER A 80 7.19 11.94 -18.98
N GLY A 81 6.51 13.08 -19.23
CA GLY A 81 5.09 13.25 -18.95
C GLY A 81 4.74 13.36 -17.47
N ILE A 82 5.73 13.36 -16.56
CA ILE A 82 5.48 13.55 -15.13
C ILE A 82 4.94 14.96 -14.90
N GLU A 83 3.95 15.06 -14.02
CA GLU A 83 3.37 16.34 -13.63
C GLU A 83 4.45 17.30 -13.09
N ASN A 84 4.68 18.38 -13.85
CA ASN A 84 5.63 19.44 -13.52
C ASN A 84 4.94 20.60 -12.83
N ASN A 85 4.58 20.48 -11.56
CA ASN A 85 3.98 21.61 -10.83
C ASN A 85 4.91 22.18 -9.75
N ALA A 86 4.67 23.45 -9.40
CA ALA A 86 5.49 24.19 -8.43
C ALA A 86 5.39 23.66 -6.98
N LYS A 87 4.55 22.66 -6.70
CA LYS A 87 4.40 22.04 -5.37
C LYS A 87 5.33 20.85 -5.17
N LYS A 88 5.93 20.31 -6.24
CA LYS A 88 6.79 19.12 -6.16
C LYS A 88 8.10 19.44 -5.43
N SER A 89 8.27 18.84 -4.27
CA SER A 89 9.47 19.00 -3.42
C SER A 89 10.55 17.96 -3.76
N PHE A 90 10.82 17.77 -5.06
CA PHE A 90 11.88 16.86 -5.51
C PHE A 90 13.23 17.50 -5.27
N THR A 91 14.12 16.79 -4.58
CA THR A 91 15.53 17.16 -4.46
C THR A 91 16.26 16.86 -5.77
N GLU A 92 17.46 17.35 -5.94
CA GLU A 92 18.31 17.02 -7.10
C GLU A 92 18.54 15.50 -7.21
N GLU A 93 18.72 14.82 -6.07
CA GLU A 93 18.87 13.36 -6.02
C GLU A 93 17.59 12.64 -6.44
N ASP A 94 16.41 13.16 -6.05
CA ASP A 94 15.13 12.61 -6.49
C ASP A 94 14.98 12.73 -8.01
N LEU A 95 15.38 13.88 -8.59
CA LEU A 95 15.31 14.08 -10.05
C LEU A 95 16.26 13.14 -10.80
N LYS A 96 17.48 12.97 -10.31
CA LYS A 96 18.44 12.01 -10.89
C LYS A 96 17.91 10.59 -10.84
N ALA A 97 17.28 10.18 -9.72
CA ALA A 97 16.66 8.88 -9.59
C ALA A 97 15.46 8.70 -10.54
N LEU A 98 14.59 9.72 -10.69
CA LEU A 98 13.49 9.69 -11.65
C LEU A 98 13.98 9.59 -13.09
N MET A 99 15.05 10.30 -13.44
CA MET A 99 15.68 10.19 -14.75
C MET A 99 16.25 8.78 -14.99
N PHE A 100 16.93 8.22 -14.00
CA PHE A 100 17.42 6.84 -14.08
C PHE A 100 16.27 5.87 -14.31
N ILE A 101 15.16 6.00 -13.58
CA ILE A 101 13.97 5.16 -13.76
C ILE A 101 13.39 5.32 -15.17
N TYR A 102 13.30 6.54 -15.67
CA TYR A 102 12.78 6.81 -17.01
C TYR A 102 13.59 6.12 -18.10
N TYR A 103 14.92 6.24 -18.06
CA TYR A 103 15.80 5.65 -19.07
C TYR A 103 15.94 4.12 -18.94
N ASN A 104 15.70 3.54 -17.77
CA ASN A 104 15.81 2.11 -17.52
C ASN A 104 14.45 1.44 -17.26
N LYS A 105 13.36 2.09 -17.67
CA LYS A 105 12.00 1.70 -17.37
C LYS A 105 11.69 0.22 -17.65
N GLN A 106 12.07 -0.26 -18.84
CA GLN A 106 11.75 -1.62 -19.26
C GLN A 106 12.44 -2.66 -18.36
N GLU A 107 13.72 -2.50 -18.12
CA GLU A 107 14.49 -3.39 -17.24
C GLU A 107 13.94 -3.39 -15.80
N LEU A 108 13.60 -2.20 -15.28
CA LEU A 108 13.06 -2.06 -13.93
C LEU A 108 11.67 -2.67 -13.81
N LYS A 109 10.84 -2.63 -14.85
CA LYS A 109 9.52 -3.31 -14.86
C LYS A 109 9.67 -4.82 -14.86
N GLU A 110 10.57 -5.38 -15.66
CA GLU A 110 10.83 -6.83 -15.73
C GLU A 110 11.36 -7.38 -14.41
N LYS A 111 12.16 -6.59 -13.71
CA LYS A 111 12.73 -6.93 -12.38
C LYS A 111 11.97 -6.30 -11.22
N LEU A 112 10.70 -5.94 -11.43
CA LEU A 112 9.92 -5.23 -10.42
C LEU A 112 9.83 -6.03 -9.13
N THR A 113 10.13 -5.36 -8.03
CA THR A 113 10.16 -5.93 -6.68
C THR A 113 9.31 -5.09 -5.72
N THR A 114 9.29 -5.44 -4.43
CA THR A 114 8.54 -4.69 -3.43
C THR A 114 9.01 -3.24 -3.35
N GLN A 115 8.11 -2.31 -2.95
CA GLN A 115 8.43 -0.90 -2.81
C GLN A 115 9.70 -0.67 -1.96
N LYS A 116 9.87 -1.44 -0.88
CA LYS A 116 11.02 -1.32 0.02
C LYS A 116 12.34 -1.73 -0.67
N LYS A 117 12.34 -2.84 -1.39
CA LYS A 117 13.52 -3.28 -2.15
C LYS A 117 13.84 -2.32 -3.30
N PHE A 118 12.84 -1.94 -4.07
CA PHE A 118 12.99 -0.94 -5.14
C PHE A 118 13.55 0.38 -4.60
N SER A 119 13.00 0.88 -3.49
CA SER A 119 13.49 2.10 -2.84
C SER A 119 14.96 2.00 -2.45
N ALA A 120 15.38 0.88 -1.87
CA ALA A 120 16.77 0.66 -1.48
C ALA A 120 17.72 0.53 -2.67
N GLN A 121 17.25 0.03 -3.82
CA GLN A 121 18.07 -0.15 -5.03
C GLN A 121 18.27 1.15 -5.81
N VAL A 122 17.25 2.00 -5.88
CA VAL A 122 17.22 3.14 -6.80
C VAL A 122 17.58 4.45 -6.12
N PHE A 123 17.21 4.62 -4.83
CA PHE A 123 17.40 5.89 -4.15
C PHE A 123 18.68 5.93 -3.30
N LYS A 124 19.20 7.15 -3.15
CA LYS A 124 20.40 7.41 -2.39
C LYS A 124 20.36 6.82 -0.97
N ASN A 125 21.52 6.39 -0.51
CA ASN A 125 21.71 5.77 0.80
C ASN A 125 20.97 4.46 1.04
N GLN A 126 20.51 3.78 -0.02
CA GLN A 126 19.82 2.48 0.06
C GLN A 126 18.67 2.48 1.09
N ASN A 127 17.98 3.60 1.23
CA ASN A 127 16.91 3.75 2.21
C ASN A 127 15.63 3.06 1.73
N SER A 128 15.33 1.90 2.29
CA SER A 128 14.15 1.11 1.96
C SER A 128 12.81 1.81 2.25
N LYS A 129 12.80 2.81 3.15
CA LYS A 129 11.60 3.57 3.50
C LYS A 129 11.49 4.93 2.78
N TYR A 130 12.40 5.24 1.87
CA TYR A 130 12.47 6.57 1.24
C TYR A 130 11.18 6.93 0.49
N LEU A 131 10.65 6.01 -0.33
CA LEU A 131 9.40 6.20 -1.05
C LEU A 131 8.16 6.17 -0.15
N GLU A 132 8.22 5.45 0.99
CA GLU A 132 7.10 5.33 1.91
C GLU A 132 6.69 6.70 2.49
N ASN A 133 7.67 7.57 2.72
CA ASN A 133 7.49 8.90 3.31
C ASN A 133 7.32 10.03 2.29
N LYS A 134 7.41 9.74 0.98
CA LYS A 134 7.37 10.74 -0.09
C LYS A 134 6.30 10.42 -1.14
N LEU A 135 5.04 10.63 -0.80
CA LEU A 135 3.90 10.26 -1.67
C LEU A 135 4.01 10.84 -3.09
N SER A 136 4.38 12.12 -3.23
CA SER A 136 4.54 12.73 -4.57
C SER A 136 5.64 12.06 -5.40
N LEU A 137 6.75 11.66 -4.77
CA LEU A 137 7.83 10.95 -5.45
C LEU A 137 7.42 9.54 -5.81
N LYS A 138 6.74 8.85 -4.91
CA LYS A 138 6.19 7.52 -5.17
C LYS A 138 5.24 7.52 -6.36
N ASN A 139 4.30 8.48 -6.43
CA ASN A 139 3.38 8.59 -7.55
C ASN A 139 4.14 8.83 -8.87
N ALA A 140 5.14 9.71 -8.89
CA ALA A 140 5.97 9.93 -10.07
C ALA A 140 6.72 8.65 -10.51
N VAL A 141 7.16 7.82 -9.57
CA VAL A 141 7.77 6.52 -9.88
C VAL A 141 6.75 5.55 -10.49
N LEU A 142 5.53 5.48 -9.93
CA LEU A 142 4.45 4.64 -10.46
C LEU A 142 4.06 5.07 -11.87
N ASP A 143 3.94 6.38 -12.10
CA ASP A 143 3.63 6.95 -13.42
C ASP A 143 4.72 6.61 -14.45
N LEU A 144 6.00 6.78 -14.09
CA LEU A 144 7.13 6.43 -14.98
C LEU A 144 7.16 4.95 -15.33
N LEU A 145 6.94 4.09 -14.35
CA LEU A 145 6.91 2.64 -14.55
C LEU A 145 5.60 2.16 -15.20
N GLU A 146 4.58 3.03 -15.33
CA GLU A 146 3.23 2.68 -15.81
C GLU A 146 2.66 1.48 -15.05
N ILE A 147 2.71 1.55 -13.73
CA ILE A 147 2.14 0.55 -12.82
C ILE A 147 1.20 1.22 -11.83
N GLU A 148 0.15 0.54 -11.45
CA GLU A 148 -0.81 1.06 -10.48
C GLU A 148 -0.26 1.00 -9.04
N TYR A 149 0.47 -0.05 -8.72
CA TYR A 149 1.07 -0.27 -7.39
C TYR A 149 2.28 -1.20 -7.46
N PHE A 150 3.11 -1.17 -6.41
CA PHE A 150 4.18 -2.15 -6.24
C PHE A 150 3.63 -3.52 -5.81
N PRO A 151 4.34 -4.64 -6.13
CA PRO A 151 3.85 -6.01 -5.88
C PRO A 151 3.36 -6.31 -4.46
N GLU A 152 3.86 -5.63 -3.43
CA GLU A 152 3.41 -5.88 -2.05
C GLU A 152 1.98 -5.44 -1.74
N LYS A 153 1.31 -4.68 -2.61
CA LYS A 153 -0.10 -4.34 -2.41
C LYS A 153 -1.01 -5.53 -2.73
N ASP A 154 -0.59 -6.36 -3.66
CA ASP A 154 -1.32 -7.54 -4.08
C ASP A 154 -0.91 -8.81 -3.32
N PRO A 155 0.37 -9.12 -3.15
CA PRO A 155 0.80 -10.41 -2.62
C PRO A 155 0.61 -10.64 -1.13
N LYS A 156 0.46 -9.61 -0.31
CA LYS A 156 0.14 -9.82 1.12
C LYS A 156 -1.08 -10.70 1.31
N ASN A 157 -1.94 -10.75 0.31
CA ASN A 157 -3.23 -11.40 0.36
C ASN A 157 -3.31 -12.63 -0.56
N LYS A 158 -2.23 -13.00 -1.25
CA LYS A 158 -2.22 -14.22 -2.09
C LYS A 158 -1.99 -15.49 -1.29
N GLN A 159 -1.52 -15.36 -0.06
CA GLN A 159 -1.45 -16.51 0.85
C GLN A 159 -2.83 -16.80 1.39
N TRP A 160 -3.47 -17.83 0.86
CA TRP A 160 -4.83 -18.20 1.21
C TRP A 160 -4.93 -19.14 2.39
N ARG A 161 -3.82 -19.72 2.85
CA ARG A 161 -3.81 -20.60 4.01
C ARG A 161 -2.48 -20.62 4.75
N LEU A 162 -2.55 -20.91 6.04
CA LEU A 162 -1.46 -21.48 6.82
C LEU A 162 -1.86 -22.90 7.17
N VAL A 163 -0.95 -23.87 7.06
CA VAL A 163 -1.29 -25.29 7.11
C VAL A 163 -0.59 -25.98 8.29
N VAL A 164 -1.36 -26.73 9.07
CA VAL A 164 -0.80 -27.85 9.82
C VAL A 164 -0.83 -29.06 8.90
N ASP A 165 0.31 -29.31 8.28
CA ASP A 165 0.48 -30.36 7.27
C ASP A 165 0.30 -31.75 7.87
N CYS A 166 -0.36 -32.65 7.13
CA CYS A 166 -0.57 -34.04 7.49
C CYS A 166 -0.13 -34.94 6.33
N LEU A 167 0.71 -35.94 6.62
CA LEU A 167 1.30 -36.79 5.58
C LEU A 167 0.23 -37.57 4.78
N ASN A 168 -0.79 -38.08 5.46
CA ASN A 168 -1.87 -38.84 4.87
C ASN A 168 -3.25 -38.32 5.34
N PRO A 169 -3.66 -37.12 4.90
CA PRO A 169 -4.89 -36.53 5.38
C PRO A 169 -6.11 -37.29 4.82
N LYS A 170 -7.10 -37.49 5.67
CA LYS A 170 -8.43 -38.02 5.28
C LYS A 170 -9.44 -36.91 5.08
N VAL A 171 -9.25 -35.80 5.74
CA VAL A 171 -10.12 -34.63 5.67
C VAL A 171 -9.31 -33.35 5.76
N ILE A 172 -9.85 -32.28 5.19
CA ILE A 172 -9.37 -30.91 5.35
C ILE A 172 -10.33 -30.21 6.31
N VAL A 173 -9.78 -29.54 7.32
CA VAL A 173 -10.55 -28.66 8.19
C VAL A 173 -10.07 -27.22 7.98
N LEU A 174 -10.98 -26.37 7.53
CA LEU A 174 -10.77 -24.92 7.45
C LEU A 174 -11.04 -24.34 8.84
N CYS A 175 -10.15 -23.53 9.38
CA CYS A 175 -10.37 -22.86 10.66
C CYS A 175 -10.23 -21.34 10.54
N GLU A 176 -11.07 -20.63 11.26
CA GLU A 176 -11.07 -19.17 11.36
C GLU A 176 -10.03 -18.68 12.37
N ASN A 177 -9.85 -19.39 13.46
CA ASN A 177 -9.02 -18.96 14.57
C ASN A 177 -7.59 -19.51 14.41
N LEU A 178 -6.60 -18.57 14.43
CA LEU A 178 -5.18 -18.91 14.32
C LEU A 178 -4.69 -19.79 15.50
N ASP A 179 -5.35 -19.71 16.64
CA ASP A 179 -5.00 -20.52 17.82
C ASP A 179 -5.16 -22.02 17.58
N CYS A 180 -6.00 -22.44 16.63
CA CYS A 180 -6.11 -23.82 16.24
C CYS A 180 -4.78 -24.42 15.74
N LEU A 181 -3.91 -23.61 15.15
CA LEU A 181 -2.60 -24.06 14.66
C LEU A 181 -1.59 -24.36 15.80
N LYS A 182 -1.88 -23.96 17.04
CA LYS A 182 -0.97 -24.11 18.17
C LYS A 182 -0.89 -25.54 18.73
N VAL A 183 -1.82 -26.42 18.32
CA VAL A 183 -1.89 -27.81 18.77
C VAL A 183 -1.77 -28.82 17.61
N PRO A 184 -0.70 -28.75 16.81
CA PRO A 184 -0.61 -29.48 15.55
C PRO A 184 -0.65 -31.00 15.69
N LEU A 185 -0.16 -31.55 16.81
CA LEU A 185 -0.09 -33.00 17.00
C LEU A 185 -1.48 -33.65 17.04
N GLU A 186 -2.48 -32.99 17.59
CA GLU A 186 -3.83 -33.54 17.70
C GLU A 186 -4.48 -33.71 16.30
N TYR A 187 -4.26 -32.78 15.42
CA TYR A 187 -4.77 -32.87 14.05
C TYR A 187 -4.07 -33.98 13.26
N LYS A 188 -2.72 -34.04 13.36
CA LYS A 188 -1.93 -35.06 12.66
C LYS A 188 -2.28 -36.47 13.09
N LYS A 189 -2.48 -36.73 14.39
CA LYS A 189 -2.91 -38.06 14.91
C LYS A 189 -4.25 -38.51 14.35
N ASN A 190 -5.13 -37.56 14.05
CA ASN A 190 -6.46 -37.84 13.52
C ASN A 190 -6.55 -37.80 11.99
N ASN A 191 -5.41 -37.72 11.29
CA ASN A 191 -5.33 -37.62 9.83
C ASN A 191 -6.08 -36.37 9.29
N ILE A 192 -6.03 -35.26 10.02
CA ILE A 192 -6.62 -33.98 9.65
C ILE A 192 -5.54 -33.07 9.13
N GLU A 193 -5.71 -32.54 7.92
CA GLU A 193 -4.96 -31.37 7.45
C GLU A 193 -5.74 -30.11 7.83
N LEU A 194 -5.14 -29.27 8.66
CA LEU A 194 -5.81 -28.05 9.14
C LEU A 194 -5.33 -26.84 8.35
N TRP A 195 -6.27 -26.08 7.81
CA TRP A 195 -6.03 -24.86 7.06
C TRP A 195 -6.60 -23.66 7.79
N TYR A 196 -5.73 -22.76 8.26
CA TYR A 196 -6.19 -21.45 8.68
C TYR A 196 -6.40 -20.58 7.44
N VAL A 197 -7.61 -20.10 7.24
CA VAL A 197 -8.05 -19.42 6.00
C VAL A 197 -8.26 -17.91 6.18
N GLY A 198 -7.93 -17.38 7.35
CA GLY A 198 -8.03 -15.95 7.66
C GLY A 198 -9.49 -15.50 7.85
N GLY A 199 -9.85 -14.94 9.01
CA GLY A 199 -11.21 -14.56 9.37
C GLY A 199 -11.96 -13.79 8.26
N ASN A 200 -12.05 -12.46 8.36
CA ASN A 200 -12.84 -11.65 7.40
C ASN A 200 -12.24 -11.52 5.99
N ASN A 201 -10.99 -11.93 5.77
CA ASN A 201 -10.34 -11.84 4.46
C ASN A 201 -10.46 -13.16 3.68
N THR A 202 -11.62 -13.45 3.18
CA THR A 202 -11.92 -14.70 2.44
C THR A 202 -11.54 -14.66 0.95
N LYS A 203 -11.25 -13.51 0.38
CA LYS A 203 -10.92 -13.35 -1.06
C LYS A 203 -9.79 -14.26 -1.55
N PRO A 204 -8.67 -14.47 -0.80
CA PRO A 204 -7.62 -15.37 -1.26
C PRO A 204 -8.04 -16.81 -1.49
N LEU A 205 -9.18 -17.24 -0.93
CA LEU A 205 -9.71 -18.59 -1.13
C LEU A 205 -10.17 -18.83 -2.59
N LEU A 206 -10.44 -17.76 -3.35
CA LEU A 206 -10.75 -17.85 -4.78
C LEU A 206 -9.58 -18.44 -5.59
N ASP A 207 -8.34 -18.21 -5.12
CA ASP A 207 -7.12 -18.66 -5.81
C ASP A 207 -6.74 -20.12 -5.48
N ILE A 208 -7.52 -20.84 -4.67
CA ILE A 208 -7.22 -22.25 -4.33
C ILE A 208 -7.36 -23.12 -5.59
N PRO A 209 -6.31 -23.85 -6.00
CA PRO A 209 -6.39 -24.79 -7.10
C PRO A 209 -7.36 -25.95 -6.77
N GLN A 210 -8.16 -26.36 -7.77
CA GLN A 210 -9.15 -27.41 -7.59
C GLN A 210 -8.53 -28.75 -7.20
N GLU A 211 -7.32 -29.01 -7.63
CA GLU A 211 -6.53 -30.21 -7.31
C GLU A 211 -6.26 -30.34 -5.80
N LYS A 212 -6.28 -29.24 -5.06
CA LYS A 212 -6.13 -29.22 -3.60
C LYS A 212 -7.42 -29.58 -2.86
N LEU A 213 -8.54 -29.63 -3.55
CA LEU A 213 -9.88 -29.80 -2.96
C LEU A 213 -10.45 -31.20 -3.17
N GLN A 214 -9.60 -32.25 -3.16
CA GLN A 214 -10.04 -33.62 -3.44
C GLN A 214 -10.65 -34.31 -2.21
N LEU A 215 -10.29 -33.91 -1.00
CA LEU A 215 -10.78 -34.49 0.23
C LEU A 215 -12.08 -33.84 0.72
N PRO A 216 -12.84 -34.50 1.61
CA PRO A 216 -13.93 -33.86 2.33
C PRO A 216 -13.43 -32.63 3.10
N ILE A 217 -14.22 -31.55 3.06
CA ILE A 217 -13.85 -30.26 3.64
C ILE A 217 -14.86 -29.87 4.70
N TYR A 218 -14.36 -29.56 5.88
CA TYR A 218 -15.14 -29.06 7.01
C TYR A 218 -14.70 -27.67 7.38
N TYR A 219 -15.58 -26.89 8.01
CA TYR A 219 -15.30 -25.55 8.52
C TYR A 219 -15.49 -25.52 10.02
N PHE A 220 -14.47 -25.04 10.73
CA PHE A 220 -14.45 -24.89 12.18
C PHE A 220 -14.32 -23.39 12.52
N CYS A 221 -15.30 -22.87 13.24
CA CYS A 221 -15.33 -21.49 13.69
C CYS A 221 -15.98 -21.39 15.07
N ASP A 222 -15.89 -20.23 15.67
CA ASP A 222 -16.70 -19.86 16.81
C ASP A 222 -18.17 -19.76 16.37
N TRP A 223 -19.08 -20.37 17.17
CA TRP A 223 -20.52 -20.32 16.90
C TRP A 223 -21.13 -19.00 17.39
N ASP A 224 -20.58 -17.90 16.85
CA ASP A 224 -21.10 -16.56 17.02
C ASP A 224 -21.52 -15.98 15.67
N PHE A 225 -22.11 -14.78 15.69
CA PHE A 225 -22.63 -14.13 14.49
C PHE A 225 -21.54 -13.93 13.40
N ASN A 226 -20.33 -13.52 13.79
CA ASN A 226 -19.26 -13.26 12.84
C ASN A 226 -18.70 -14.56 12.23
N GLY A 227 -18.48 -15.57 13.05
CA GLY A 227 -18.02 -16.88 12.59
C GLY A 227 -18.99 -17.52 11.59
N LEU A 228 -20.30 -17.47 11.89
CA LEU A 228 -21.34 -17.98 10.99
C LEU A 228 -21.46 -17.17 9.69
N LYS A 229 -21.27 -15.85 9.77
CA LYS A 229 -21.23 -14.98 8.59
C LYS A 229 -20.04 -15.31 7.69
N ILE A 230 -18.86 -15.51 8.27
CA ILE A 230 -17.65 -15.91 7.52
C ILE A 230 -17.87 -17.29 6.90
N TYR A 231 -18.46 -18.22 7.63
CA TYR A 231 -18.83 -19.54 7.08
C TYR A 231 -19.69 -19.44 5.82
N SER A 232 -20.77 -18.63 5.83
CA SER A 232 -21.61 -18.43 4.64
C SER A 232 -20.81 -17.89 3.46
N GLN A 233 -19.89 -16.94 3.70
CA GLN A 233 -19.01 -16.40 2.65
C GLN A 233 -18.06 -17.48 2.08
N VAL A 234 -17.43 -18.24 2.96
CA VAL A 234 -16.50 -19.32 2.57
C VAL A 234 -17.28 -20.41 1.81
N LYS A 235 -18.46 -20.80 2.29
CA LYS A 235 -19.32 -21.78 1.62
C LYS A 235 -19.66 -21.36 0.20
N GLN A 236 -19.98 -20.09 -0.03
CA GLN A 236 -20.26 -19.56 -1.37
C GLN A 236 -19.04 -19.68 -2.29
N ILE A 237 -17.85 -19.31 -1.81
CA ILE A 237 -16.60 -19.42 -2.58
C ILE A 237 -16.31 -20.88 -2.98
N PHE A 238 -16.51 -21.82 -2.07
CA PHE A 238 -16.30 -23.24 -2.37
C PHE A 238 -17.38 -23.82 -3.29
N LYS A 239 -18.61 -23.32 -3.20
CA LYS A 239 -19.69 -23.69 -4.13
C LYS A 239 -19.35 -23.27 -5.57
N GLU A 240 -18.73 -22.12 -5.78
CA GLU A 240 -18.23 -21.69 -7.10
C GLU A 240 -17.12 -22.60 -7.65
N LYS A 241 -16.51 -23.42 -6.80
CA LYS A 241 -15.50 -24.44 -7.14
C LYS A 241 -16.07 -25.85 -7.15
N ASP A 242 -17.39 -26.01 -7.21
CA ASP A 242 -18.09 -27.30 -7.17
C ASP A 242 -17.74 -28.15 -5.93
N LYS A 243 -17.47 -27.48 -4.80
CA LYS A 243 -17.18 -28.12 -3.52
C LYS A 243 -18.19 -27.72 -2.46
N ASN A 244 -18.70 -28.71 -1.77
CA ASN A 244 -19.55 -28.52 -0.60
C ASN A 244 -18.70 -28.60 0.66
N ILE A 245 -18.84 -27.60 1.54
CA ILE A 245 -18.20 -27.59 2.85
C ILE A 245 -19.28 -27.73 3.93
N GLN A 246 -18.94 -28.42 5.02
CA GLN A 246 -19.83 -28.61 6.16
C GLN A 246 -19.26 -27.91 7.38
N ILE A 247 -20.12 -27.20 8.10
CA ILE A 247 -19.71 -26.60 9.38
C ILE A 247 -19.65 -27.69 10.46
N ILE A 248 -18.61 -27.63 11.29
CA ILE A 248 -18.48 -28.51 12.46
C ILE A 248 -19.38 -27.97 13.56
N GLU A 249 -20.33 -28.77 14.00
CA GLU A 249 -21.25 -28.41 15.09
C GLU A 249 -20.58 -28.53 16.46
N PRO A 250 -20.95 -27.68 17.43
CA PRO A 250 -20.53 -27.83 18.81
C PRO A 250 -20.99 -29.19 19.37
N LEU A 251 -20.19 -29.74 20.28
CA LEU A 251 -20.61 -30.92 21.03
C LEU A 251 -21.88 -30.60 21.85
N ASN A 252 -22.74 -31.60 22.05
CA ASN A 252 -24.01 -31.42 22.78
C ASN A 252 -23.82 -30.89 24.22
N ASN A 253 -22.65 -31.12 24.81
CA ASN A 253 -22.28 -30.67 26.16
C ASN A 253 -21.35 -29.44 26.14
N ALA A 254 -21.15 -28.79 25.00
CA ALA A 254 -20.31 -27.61 24.91
C ALA A 254 -20.85 -26.47 25.78
N LYS A 255 -19.99 -25.82 26.54
CA LYS A 255 -20.37 -24.65 27.29
C LYS A 255 -20.72 -23.50 26.37
N LYS A 256 -21.90 -22.92 26.57
CA LYS A 256 -22.27 -21.65 25.94
C LYS A 256 -21.59 -20.52 26.69
N LEU A 257 -20.83 -19.70 25.99
CA LEU A 257 -20.24 -18.50 26.54
C LEU A 257 -21.19 -17.31 26.32
N PRO A 258 -21.26 -16.35 27.26
CA PRO A 258 -22.08 -15.18 27.08
C PRO A 258 -21.51 -14.30 25.95
N VAL A 259 -22.35 -13.97 24.97
CA VAL A 259 -21.97 -13.10 23.84
C VAL A 259 -22.36 -11.63 24.06
N ASP A 260 -23.14 -11.34 25.11
CA ASP A 260 -23.65 -10.00 25.43
C ASP A 260 -22.75 -9.20 26.38
N VAL A 261 -21.51 -9.63 26.56
CA VAL A 261 -20.52 -8.93 27.39
C VAL A 261 -19.80 -7.84 26.59
N ASP A 262 -19.42 -6.74 27.24
CA ASP A 262 -18.90 -5.55 26.57
C ASP A 262 -17.63 -5.78 25.73
N HIS A 263 -16.79 -6.71 26.13
CA HIS A 263 -15.57 -7.05 25.40
C HIS A 263 -15.80 -7.96 24.18
N HIS A 264 -16.98 -8.56 24.04
CA HIS A 264 -17.28 -9.44 22.91
C HIS A 264 -17.78 -8.63 21.71
N LYS A 265 -17.06 -8.68 20.59
CA LYS A 265 -17.36 -7.87 19.39
C LYS A 265 -18.41 -8.50 18.47
N SER A 266 -18.74 -9.79 18.67
CA SER A 266 -19.66 -10.55 17.82
C SER A 266 -21.03 -10.67 18.47
N LYS A 267 -21.74 -9.54 18.59
CA LYS A 267 -23.09 -9.52 19.16
C LYS A 267 -24.13 -9.91 18.12
N TRP A 268 -25.06 -10.79 18.49
CA TRP A 268 -26.26 -11.01 17.73
C TRP A 268 -27.11 -9.73 17.69
N LYS A 269 -27.47 -9.32 16.48
CA LYS A 269 -28.43 -8.22 16.31
C LYS A 269 -29.84 -8.75 16.60
N GLN A 270 -30.78 -7.86 16.97
CA GLN A 270 -32.17 -8.21 17.37
C GLN A 270 -32.95 -9.07 16.35
N LYS A 271 -32.50 -9.14 15.08
CA LYS A 271 -33.09 -9.98 14.05
C LYS A 271 -32.24 -11.23 13.86
N THR A 272 -32.75 -12.38 14.19
CA THR A 272 -32.24 -13.70 13.83
C THR A 272 -31.93 -13.73 12.33
N PHE A 273 -30.81 -14.31 11.94
CA PHE A 273 -30.34 -14.41 10.53
C PHE A 273 -30.07 -13.08 9.81
N SER A 274 -30.00 -11.93 10.49
CA SER A 274 -29.64 -10.67 9.84
C SER A 274 -28.23 -10.73 9.26
N GLY A 275 -28.13 -10.85 7.92
CA GLY A 275 -26.86 -10.96 7.19
C GLY A 275 -26.27 -12.38 7.10
N LEU A 276 -27.04 -13.40 7.53
CA LEU A 276 -26.76 -14.82 7.29
C LEU A 276 -27.68 -15.35 6.19
N ILE A 277 -27.19 -16.31 5.41
CA ILE A 277 -27.97 -17.00 4.38
C ILE A 277 -28.59 -18.22 5.05
N LYS A 278 -29.91 -18.21 5.26
CA LYS A 278 -30.62 -19.27 5.99
C LYS A 278 -30.43 -20.65 5.38
N ASP A 279 -30.35 -20.73 4.05
CA ASP A 279 -30.17 -21.99 3.31
C ASP A 279 -28.77 -22.62 3.46
N ASP A 280 -27.83 -21.89 4.07
CA ASP A 280 -26.51 -22.42 4.39
C ASP A 280 -26.53 -23.36 5.62
N PHE A 281 -27.62 -23.33 6.40
CA PHE A 281 -27.77 -24.04 7.66
C PHE A 281 -28.88 -25.07 7.58
N ASN A 282 -28.69 -26.22 8.23
CA ASN A 282 -29.74 -27.22 8.35
C ASN A 282 -30.72 -26.82 9.47
N LYS A 283 -31.88 -27.55 9.55
CA LYS A 283 -32.93 -27.26 10.52
C LYS A 283 -32.41 -27.21 11.97
N ARG A 284 -31.57 -28.18 12.35
CA ARG A 284 -30.99 -28.26 13.70
C ARG A 284 -30.06 -27.08 14.02
N GLN A 285 -29.39 -26.56 13.02
CA GLN A 285 -28.47 -25.40 13.15
C GLN A 285 -29.23 -24.07 13.21
N ILE A 286 -30.47 -24.06 12.72
CA ILE A 286 -31.34 -22.89 12.73
C ILE A 286 -32.04 -22.75 14.09
N ASP A 287 -32.49 -23.87 14.68
CA ASP A 287 -33.15 -23.95 15.98
C ASP A 287 -32.13 -23.75 17.14
#